data_8086f3166d267e3dd9fb85de3bc9798c
#
_entry.id   8086f3166d267e3dd9fb85de3bc9798c
#
_cell.length_a   1.000
_cell.length_b   1.000
_cell.length_c   1.000
_cell.angle_alpha   90.00
_cell.angle_beta   90.00
_cell.angle_gamma   90.00
#
_symmetry.space_group_name_H-M   'P 1'
#
loop_
_entity.id
_entity.type
_entity.pdbx_description
1 polymer ?
#
loop_
_entity_poly.entity_id
_entity_poly.type
_entity_poly.pdbx_seq_one_letter_code
_entity_poly.pdbx_strand_id
1 'polypeptide(L)'
;MKTYSFAYGSGTVELPLDEKNVIGELHGNAVAPLADIRAALWASLDAPIDSAPLCERARAGDTVALVVSDMTRFWMRQDLVVPHLVDYLTERCGVREEDITIVIANGTHIGGDEQELRTLVTDAVYDRVTESLKTTIVRLF
;
A
#
# COMPACT_ATOMS: atom_id res chain seq x y z
N MET A 1 -29.79 28.89 -1.12
CA MET A 1 -29.42 27.52 -0.76
C MET A 1 -28.47 26.99 -1.81
N LYS A 2 -27.38 26.38 -1.41
CA LYS A 2 -26.42 25.70 -2.29
C LYS A 2 -26.49 24.18 -2.01
N THR A 3 -26.45 23.39 -3.04
CA THR A 3 -26.47 21.92 -2.91
C THR A 3 -25.04 21.39 -2.90
N TYR A 4 -24.74 20.57 -1.91
CA TYR A 4 -23.46 19.90 -1.75
C TYR A 4 -23.63 18.41 -2.00
N SER A 5 -22.71 17.83 -2.77
CA SER A 5 -22.69 16.41 -3.10
C SER A 5 -21.65 15.70 -2.24
N PHE A 6 -22.06 14.65 -1.55
CA PHE A 6 -21.19 13.83 -0.70
C PHE A 6 -21.15 12.40 -1.20
N ALA A 7 -19.97 11.79 -1.20
CA ALA A 7 -19.84 10.36 -1.49
C ALA A 7 -20.54 9.53 -0.42
N TYR A 8 -21.38 8.58 -0.83
CA TYR A 8 -22.12 7.68 0.05
C TYR A 8 -22.22 6.28 -0.58
N GLY A 9 -21.54 5.32 0.02
CA GLY A 9 -21.41 3.98 -0.58
C GLY A 9 -20.80 4.05 -1.98
N SER A 10 -21.49 3.49 -2.96
CA SER A 10 -21.09 3.52 -4.38
C SER A 10 -21.66 4.74 -5.15
N GLY A 11 -22.40 5.60 -4.49
CA GLY A 11 -23.07 6.76 -5.11
C GLY A 11 -22.79 8.07 -4.38
N THR A 12 -23.70 9.01 -4.54
CA THR A 12 -23.65 10.34 -3.91
C THR A 12 -24.98 10.69 -3.24
N VAL A 13 -24.91 11.49 -2.20
CA VAL A 13 -26.07 12.12 -1.55
C VAL A 13 -25.97 13.62 -1.72
N GLU A 14 -27.06 14.23 -2.17
CA GLU A 14 -27.19 15.66 -2.33
C GLU A 14 -27.80 16.30 -1.08
N LEU A 15 -27.11 17.28 -0.50
CA LEU A 15 -27.55 17.99 0.68
C LEU A 15 -27.72 19.49 0.37
N PRO A 16 -28.96 20.01 0.29
CA PRO A 16 -29.18 21.43 0.17
C PRO A 16 -28.96 22.15 1.51
N LEU A 17 -28.02 23.07 1.55
CA LEU A 17 -27.72 23.87 2.74
C LEU A 17 -28.02 25.36 2.48
N ASP A 18 -28.47 26.05 3.51
CA ASP A 18 -28.53 27.50 3.50
C ASP A 18 -27.11 28.06 3.67
N GLU A 19 -26.65 28.83 2.69
CA GLU A 19 -25.27 29.35 2.65
C GLU A 19 -24.88 30.15 3.90
N LYS A 20 -25.83 30.77 4.59
CA LYS A 20 -25.57 31.45 5.86
C LYS A 20 -25.11 30.51 7.01
N ASN A 21 -25.38 29.20 6.87
CA ASN A 21 -24.96 28.18 7.83
C ASN A 21 -23.63 27.52 7.44
N VAL A 22 -23.04 27.89 6.29
CA VAL A 22 -21.76 27.37 5.80
C VAL A 22 -20.66 28.36 6.16
N ILE A 23 -19.79 27.96 7.08
CA ILE A 23 -18.67 28.79 7.54
C ILE A 23 -17.56 28.86 6.49
N GLY A 24 -17.38 27.79 5.74
CA GLY A 24 -16.36 27.70 4.69
C GLY A 24 -16.31 26.33 4.05
N GLU A 25 -15.65 26.24 2.90
CA GLU A 25 -15.34 25.00 2.20
C GLU A 25 -13.80 24.79 2.24
N LEU A 26 -13.37 23.67 2.77
CA LEU A 26 -11.95 23.32 2.84
C LEU A 26 -11.62 22.33 1.72
N HIS A 27 -10.64 22.69 0.92
CA HIS A 27 -10.13 21.83 -0.15
C HIS A 27 -8.66 21.53 0.09
N GLY A 28 -8.24 20.31 -0.19
CA GLY A 28 -6.82 19.96 -0.24
C GLY A 28 -6.11 20.69 -1.39
N ASN A 29 -4.82 20.90 -1.24
CA ASN A 29 -4.01 21.39 -2.36
C ASN A 29 -4.00 20.35 -3.49
N ALA A 30 -4.09 20.82 -4.73
CA ALA A 30 -3.92 19.97 -5.88
C ALA A 30 -2.47 19.47 -5.94
N VAL A 31 -2.29 18.17 -5.89
CA VAL A 31 -0.99 17.50 -6.06
C VAL A 31 -1.05 16.67 -7.33
N ALA A 32 -0.09 16.85 -8.23
CA ALA A 32 -0.01 16.03 -9.43
C ALA A 32 0.33 14.58 -9.06
N PRO A 33 -0.34 13.59 -9.67
CA PRO A 33 0.04 12.19 -9.50
C PRO A 33 1.49 11.95 -9.93
N LEU A 34 2.15 10.96 -9.31
CA LEU A 34 3.47 10.52 -9.77
C LEU A 34 3.37 9.96 -11.20
N ALA A 35 4.24 10.42 -12.09
CA ALA A 35 4.28 9.94 -13.47
C ALA A 35 4.78 8.49 -13.55
N ASP A 36 5.71 8.12 -12.64
CA ASP A 36 6.29 6.78 -12.54
C ASP A 36 6.45 6.42 -11.06
N ILE A 37 5.58 5.52 -10.60
CA ILE A 37 5.55 5.08 -9.20
C ILE A 37 6.80 4.27 -8.86
N ARG A 38 7.27 3.38 -9.76
CA ARG A 38 8.47 2.57 -9.56
C ARG A 38 9.69 3.46 -9.38
N ALA A 39 9.91 4.39 -10.32
CA ALA A 39 11.05 5.29 -10.26
C ALA A 39 11.05 6.17 -9.00
N ALA A 40 9.90 6.71 -8.63
CA ALA A 40 9.75 7.54 -7.44
C ALA A 40 10.00 6.74 -6.14
N LEU A 41 9.45 5.51 -6.04
CA LEU A 41 9.70 4.62 -4.92
C LEU A 41 11.18 4.27 -4.80
N TRP A 42 11.80 3.81 -5.90
CA TRP A 42 13.19 3.41 -5.90
C TRP A 42 14.12 4.57 -5.52
N ALA A 43 13.87 5.76 -6.05
CA ALA A 43 14.62 6.96 -5.65
C ALA A 43 14.51 7.26 -4.15
N SER A 44 13.33 7.06 -3.56
CA SER A 44 13.12 7.26 -2.12
C SER A 44 13.81 6.20 -1.26
N LEU A 45 13.97 4.98 -1.77
CA LEU A 45 14.68 3.89 -1.09
C LEU A 45 16.20 4.00 -1.23
N ASP A 46 16.67 4.59 -2.35
CA ASP A 46 18.09 4.88 -2.57
C ASP A 46 18.56 6.12 -1.77
N ALA A 47 17.67 7.08 -1.52
CA ALA A 47 17.97 8.30 -0.77
C ALA A 47 16.90 8.59 0.30
N PRO A 48 16.77 7.76 1.33
CA PRO A 48 15.78 7.92 2.39
C PRO A 48 16.11 9.11 3.29
N ILE A 49 15.07 9.65 3.96
CA ILE A 49 15.23 10.73 4.92
C ILE A 49 15.85 10.16 6.21
N ASP A 50 16.97 10.74 6.64
CA ASP A 50 17.65 10.43 7.90
C ASP A 50 17.94 8.95 8.15
N SER A 51 18.22 8.20 7.08
CA SER A 51 18.54 6.78 7.11
C SER A 51 19.54 6.40 6.02
N ALA A 52 20.22 5.27 6.18
CA ALA A 52 20.97 4.66 5.09
C ALA A 52 20.03 4.07 4.02
N PRO A 53 20.46 3.98 2.75
CA PRO A 53 19.74 3.30 1.68
C PRO A 53 19.24 1.92 2.08
N LEU A 54 18.08 1.50 1.56
CA LEU A 54 17.49 0.21 1.95
C LEU A 54 18.43 -0.97 1.68
N CYS A 55 19.20 -0.97 0.57
CA CYS A 55 20.15 -2.05 0.26
C CYS A 55 21.38 -2.11 1.18
N GLU A 56 21.60 -1.11 2.03
CA GLU A 56 22.58 -1.21 3.11
C GLU A 56 22.00 -1.88 4.38
N ARG A 57 20.66 -1.95 4.44
CA ARG A 57 19.90 -2.51 5.56
C ARG A 57 19.37 -3.92 5.29
N ALA A 58 19.01 -4.19 4.04
CA ALA A 58 18.56 -5.50 3.57
C ALA A 58 19.42 -5.94 2.38
N ARG A 59 19.99 -7.14 2.43
CA ARG A 59 20.94 -7.66 1.44
C ARG A 59 20.76 -9.15 1.24
N ALA A 60 21.49 -9.72 0.28
CA ALA A 60 21.49 -11.15 0.02
C ALA A 60 21.78 -11.97 1.29
N GLY A 61 20.91 -12.94 1.56
CA GLY A 61 20.96 -13.81 2.75
C GLY A 61 20.15 -13.33 3.95
N ASP A 62 19.61 -12.10 3.92
CA ASP A 62 18.70 -11.61 4.95
C ASP A 62 17.28 -12.12 4.72
N THR A 63 16.51 -12.31 5.79
CA THR A 63 15.07 -12.52 5.77
C THR A 63 14.34 -11.20 6.00
N VAL A 64 13.32 -10.94 5.19
CA VAL A 64 12.55 -9.68 5.20
C VAL A 64 11.09 -9.93 5.54
N ALA A 65 10.56 -9.23 6.53
CA ALA A 65 9.12 -9.14 6.77
C ALA A 65 8.57 -7.85 6.17
N LEU A 66 7.81 -7.97 5.09
CA LEU A 66 7.12 -6.86 4.44
C LEU A 66 5.72 -6.69 5.03
N VAL A 67 5.56 -5.71 5.91
CA VAL A 67 4.28 -5.47 6.59
C VAL A 67 3.41 -4.55 5.77
N VAL A 68 2.21 -4.99 5.45
CA VAL A 68 1.19 -4.23 4.69
C VAL A 68 -0.10 -4.10 5.50
N SER A 69 -0.87 -3.06 5.22
CA SER A 69 -2.18 -2.87 5.85
C SER A 69 -3.23 -3.83 5.24
N ASP A 70 -4.30 -4.07 5.98
CA ASP A 70 -5.45 -4.85 5.52
C ASP A 70 -6.37 -4.08 4.56
N MET A 71 -7.44 -4.74 4.09
CA MET A 71 -8.41 -4.17 3.14
C MET A 71 -9.09 -2.89 3.62
N THR A 72 -9.20 -2.66 4.92
CA THR A 72 -9.80 -1.41 5.44
C THR A 72 -8.95 -0.17 5.13
N ARG A 73 -7.69 -0.36 4.74
CA ARG A 73 -6.74 0.66 4.32
C ARG A 73 -6.40 0.62 2.84
N PHE A 74 -7.16 -0.12 2.02
CA PHE A 74 -6.88 -0.26 0.58
C PHE A 74 -6.91 1.07 -0.19
N TRP A 75 -7.60 2.08 0.33
CA TRP A 75 -7.56 3.44 -0.23
C TRP A 75 -6.15 4.04 -0.32
N MET A 76 -5.18 3.54 0.44
CA MET A 76 -3.76 3.92 0.34
C MET A 76 -3.08 3.37 -0.92
N ARG A 77 -3.76 2.51 -1.68
CA ARG A 77 -3.28 1.94 -2.95
C ARG A 77 -1.91 1.26 -2.80
N GLN A 78 -1.74 0.47 -1.76
CA GLN A 78 -0.51 -0.32 -1.55
C GLN A 78 -0.27 -1.36 -2.66
N ASP A 79 -1.32 -1.78 -3.37
CA ASP A 79 -1.26 -2.59 -4.58
C ASP A 79 -0.35 -1.99 -5.67
N LEU A 80 -0.26 -0.66 -5.74
CA LEU A 80 0.64 0.05 -6.66
C LEU A 80 2.09 0.12 -6.19
N VAL A 81 2.37 -0.16 -4.92
CA VAL A 81 3.69 0.02 -4.30
C VAL A 81 4.36 -1.33 -4.02
N VAL A 82 3.62 -2.29 -3.49
CA VAL A 82 4.14 -3.60 -3.06
C VAL A 82 4.92 -4.33 -4.16
N PRO A 83 4.45 -4.43 -5.41
CA PRO A 83 5.21 -5.08 -6.48
C PRO A 83 6.59 -4.46 -6.69
N HIS A 84 6.65 -3.14 -6.76
CA HIS A 84 7.90 -2.41 -6.98
C HIS A 84 8.86 -2.48 -5.79
N LEU A 85 8.33 -2.64 -4.57
CA LEU A 85 9.15 -2.85 -3.39
C LEU A 85 9.72 -4.26 -3.34
N VAL A 86 8.95 -5.28 -3.71
CA VAL A 86 9.44 -6.66 -3.87
C VAL A 86 10.52 -6.70 -4.95
N ASP A 87 10.30 -6.08 -6.10
CA ASP A 87 11.30 -5.97 -7.17
C ASP A 87 12.57 -5.26 -6.68
N TYR A 88 12.45 -4.18 -5.91
CA TYR A 88 13.62 -3.49 -5.34
C TYR A 88 14.43 -4.40 -4.41
N LEU A 89 13.77 -5.13 -3.52
CA LEU A 89 14.42 -6.07 -2.60
C LEU A 89 15.15 -7.18 -3.35
N THR A 90 14.55 -7.70 -4.42
CA THR A 90 15.12 -8.81 -5.18
C THR A 90 16.20 -8.35 -6.18
N GLU A 91 15.90 -7.34 -7.01
CA GLU A 91 16.77 -6.90 -8.09
C GLU A 91 17.95 -6.03 -7.62
N ARG A 92 17.72 -5.18 -6.60
CA ARG A 92 18.72 -4.20 -6.12
C ARG A 92 19.44 -4.67 -4.86
N CYS A 93 18.71 -5.21 -3.89
CA CYS A 93 19.31 -5.63 -2.62
C CYS A 93 19.75 -7.11 -2.63
N GLY A 94 19.32 -7.90 -3.63
CA GLY A 94 19.68 -9.31 -3.79
C GLY A 94 19.02 -10.25 -2.78
N VAL A 95 17.94 -9.82 -2.13
CA VAL A 95 17.13 -10.66 -1.25
C VAL A 95 16.40 -11.67 -2.12
N ARG A 96 16.39 -12.96 -1.74
CA ARG A 96 15.65 -13.97 -2.48
C ARG A 96 14.16 -13.87 -2.20
N GLU A 97 13.31 -14.18 -3.17
CA GLU A 97 11.85 -14.14 -2.99
C GLU A 97 11.39 -15.06 -1.84
N GLU A 98 12.02 -16.22 -1.70
CA GLU A 98 11.76 -17.18 -0.62
C GLU A 98 12.12 -16.67 0.79
N ASP A 99 12.90 -15.61 0.88
CA ASP A 99 13.27 -14.95 2.14
C ASP A 99 12.40 -13.72 2.45
N ILE A 100 11.40 -13.42 1.59
CA ILE A 100 10.44 -12.32 1.81
C ILE A 100 9.14 -12.91 2.35
N THR A 101 8.73 -12.49 3.55
CA THR A 101 7.42 -12.83 4.13
C THR A 101 6.52 -11.60 4.11
N ILE A 102 5.35 -11.70 3.48
CA ILE A 102 4.35 -10.63 3.55
C ILE A 102 3.46 -10.84 4.78
N VAL A 103 3.38 -9.80 5.59
CA VAL A 103 2.62 -9.79 6.84
C VAL A 103 1.46 -8.81 6.72
N ILE A 104 0.23 -9.30 6.81
CA ILE A 104 -0.95 -8.45 6.82
C ILE A 104 -1.25 -7.99 8.25
N ALA A 105 -1.18 -6.69 8.49
CA ALA A 105 -1.43 -6.07 9.79
C ALA A 105 -2.93 -5.88 10.03
N ASN A 106 -3.65 -6.99 10.26
CA ASN A 106 -5.10 -6.98 10.46
C ASN A 106 -5.53 -6.35 11.79
N GLY A 107 -4.69 -6.44 12.82
CA GLY A 107 -5.11 -6.06 14.17
C GLY A 107 -6.35 -6.83 14.60
N THR A 108 -7.38 -6.12 15.05
CA THR A 108 -8.66 -6.69 15.47
C THR A 108 -9.67 -6.84 14.34
N HIS A 109 -9.31 -6.51 13.10
CA HIS A 109 -10.20 -6.64 11.95
C HIS A 109 -10.36 -8.12 11.56
N ILE A 110 -11.50 -8.44 10.95
CA ILE A 110 -11.73 -9.75 10.36
C ILE A 110 -10.73 -9.93 9.22
N GLY A 111 -10.02 -11.06 9.21
CA GLY A 111 -9.07 -11.36 8.17
C GLY A 111 -9.74 -11.63 6.83
N GLY A 112 -9.15 -11.14 5.76
CA GLY A 112 -9.60 -11.38 4.39
C GLY A 112 -9.39 -12.82 3.92
N ASP A 113 -10.07 -13.16 2.83
CA ASP A 113 -9.86 -14.39 2.09
C ASP A 113 -8.68 -14.26 1.09
N GLU A 114 -8.45 -15.29 0.30
CA GLU A 114 -7.39 -15.27 -0.73
C GLU A 114 -7.60 -14.14 -1.76
N GLN A 115 -8.84 -13.86 -2.14
CA GLN A 115 -9.15 -12.82 -3.11
C GLN A 115 -8.77 -11.44 -2.59
N GLU A 116 -9.02 -11.18 -1.31
CA GLU A 116 -8.58 -9.93 -0.67
C GLU A 116 -7.06 -9.84 -0.60
N LEU A 117 -6.36 -10.93 -0.28
CA LEU A 117 -4.90 -10.96 -0.25
C LEU A 117 -4.32 -10.66 -1.63
N ARG A 118 -4.85 -11.28 -2.68
CA ARG A 118 -4.46 -11.00 -4.07
C ARG A 118 -4.72 -9.54 -4.45
N THR A 119 -5.81 -8.97 -3.99
CA THR A 119 -6.13 -7.55 -4.21
C THR A 119 -5.12 -6.63 -3.52
N LEU A 120 -4.71 -6.97 -2.30
CA LEU A 120 -3.78 -6.14 -1.51
C LEU A 120 -2.37 -6.08 -2.08
N VAL A 121 -1.86 -7.22 -2.58
CA VAL A 121 -0.46 -7.33 -3.02
C VAL A 121 -0.29 -7.55 -4.52
N THR A 122 -1.37 -7.70 -5.26
CA THR A 122 -1.50 -8.14 -6.65
C THR A 122 -1.33 -9.65 -6.85
N ASP A 123 -1.97 -10.18 -7.89
CA ASP A 123 -1.84 -11.60 -8.26
C ASP A 123 -0.38 -11.98 -8.50
N ALA A 124 0.36 -11.15 -9.23
CA ALA A 124 1.75 -11.40 -9.59
C ALA A 124 2.66 -11.54 -8.35
N VAL A 125 2.48 -10.71 -7.33
CA VAL A 125 3.26 -10.82 -6.08
C VAL A 125 2.76 -11.99 -5.25
N TYR A 126 1.44 -12.19 -5.17
CA TYR A 126 0.86 -13.31 -4.42
C TYR A 126 1.42 -14.64 -4.91
N ASP A 127 1.42 -14.87 -6.22
CA ASP A 127 1.89 -16.13 -6.82
C ASP A 127 3.40 -16.30 -6.60
N ARG A 128 4.23 -15.29 -6.84
CA ARG A 128 5.69 -15.32 -6.59
C ARG A 128 6.04 -15.68 -5.16
N VAL A 129 5.33 -15.08 -4.21
CA VAL A 129 5.58 -15.26 -2.78
C VAL A 129 5.04 -16.60 -2.27
N THR A 130 3.91 -17.11 -2.79
CA THR A 130 3.32 -18.39 -2.39
C THR A 130 3.96 -19.58 -3.07
N GLU A 131 4.45 -19.46 -4.31
CA GLU A 131 5.16 -20.53 -5.02
C GLU A 131 6.52 -20.84 -4.38
N SER A 132 7.15 -19.87 -3.75
CA SER A 132 8.37 -20.10 -2.96
C SER A 132 8.04 -20.75 -1.61
N LEU A 133 7.44 -21.88 -1.61
CA LEU A 133 7.06 -22.91 -0.58
C LEU A 133 7.35 -22.64 0.92
N LYS A 134 7.86 -21.47 1.29
CA LYS A 134 8.18 -21.07 2.66
C LYS A 134 7.63 -19.69 3.05
N THR A 135 7.08 -18.94 2.13
CA THR A 135 6.59 -17.60 2.42
C THR A 135 5.15 -17.68 2.87
N THR A 136 4.94 -17.40 4.11
CA THR A 136 3.63 -17.44 4.76
C THR A 136 3.11 -16.00 4.81
N ILE A 137 1.91 -15.77 4.27
CA ILE A 137 1.18 -14.55 4.59
C ILE A 137 0.68 -14.69 6.02
N VAL A 138 1.32 -13.98 6.93
CA VAL A 138 0.99 -14.03 8.36
C VAL A 138 0.01 -12.92 8.68
N ARG A 139 -1.05 -13.26 9.41
CA ARG A 139 -1.95 -12.29 10.01
C ARG A 139 -1.49 -12.03 11.44
N LEU A 140 -1.29 -10.76 11.78
CA LEU A 140 -1.05 -10.35 13.15
C LEU A 140 -2.39 -9.93 13.77
N PHE A 141 -2.73 -10.60 14.84
CA PHE A 141 -3.88 -10.26 15.68
C PHE A 141 -3.52 -9.17 16.69
#